data_bc062b08176e8230c93feb0a262cffe3
#
_entry.id   bc062b08176e8230c93feb0a262cffe3
#
_cell.length_a   1.000
_cell.length_b   1.000
_cell.length_c   1.000
_cell.angle_alpha   90.00
_cell.angle_beta   90.00
_cell.angle_gamma   90.00
#
_symmetry.space_group_name_H-M   'P 1'
#
loop_
_entity.id
_entity.type
_entity.pdbx_description
1 polymer ?
#
loop_
_entity_poly.entity_id
_entity_poly.type
_entity_poly.pdbx_seq_one_letter_code
_entity_poly.pdbx_strand_id
1 'polypeptide(L)'
;MDAAVIDTNVLLIANGSHAGFSRNCRDTCVQRLLQRQRAGVVVVDDAHRILKEYSHKTRPNQPKGVGDAFLKWLLQNQANGKRVHRVSITPTAEGRFAEFPDAALQDQFDPADRKFVAVAHAHPDKPPIWQAGDSKWLDWWQALERSGIQVDFLCPDDVRAVYARKFPDRPPPPLPAS
;
A
#
# COMPACT_ATOMS: atom_id res chain seq x y z
N MET A 1 4.88 -17.87 -0.01
CA MET A 1 5.46 -16.95 1.01
C MET A 1 4.48 -15.83 1.27
N ASP A 2 4.22 -15.52 2.53
CA ASP A 2 3.29 -14.44 2.88
C ASP A 2 3.99 -13.08 2.76
N ALA A 3 3.92 -12.49 1.59
CA ALA A 3 4.51 -11.20 1.25
C ALA A 3 3.42 -10.15 0.95
N ALA A 4 3.70 -8.88 1.19
CA ALA A 4 2.80 -7.78 0.85
C ALA A 4 3.57 -6.51 0.47
N VAL A 5 3.00 -5.74 -0.44
CA VAL A 5 3.32 -4.33 -0.65
C VAL A 5 2.32 -3.52 0.16
N ILE A 6 2.77 -2.53 0.91
CA ILE A 6 1.92 -1.80 1.86
C ILE A 6 1.82 -0.33 1.43
N ASP A 7 0.62 0.14 1.14
CA ASP A 7 0.39 1.56 0.86
C ASP A 7 0.62 2.41 2.12
N THR A 8 1.14 3.61 1.93
CA THR A 8 1.49 4.54 3.02
C THR A 8 0.31 4.84 3.94
N ASN A 9 -0.91 4.87 3.42
CA ASN A 9 -2.09 5.17 4.24
C ASN A 9 -2.35 4.12 5.34
N VAL A 10 -1.90 2.88 5.16
CA VAL A 10 -2.00 1.85 6.21
C VAL A 10 -1.19 2.27 7.45
N LEU A 11 0.03 2.79 7.24
CA LEU A 11 0.87 3.30 8.33
C LEU A 11 0.25 4.54 8.99
N LEU A 12 -0.30 5.44 8.20
CA LEU A 12 -0.92 6.68 8.71
C LEU A 12 -2.17 6.39 9.53
N ILE A 13 -3.01 5.48 9.07
CA ILE A 13 -4.21 5.07 9.81
C ILE A 13 -3.83 4.36 11.11
N ALA A 14 -2.84 3.47 11.07
CA ALA A 14 -2.32 2.80 12.26
C ALA A 14 -1.75 3.78 13.29
N ASN A 15 -1.15 4.88 12.86
CA ASN A 15 -0.70 5.98 13.74
C ASN A 15 -1.87 6.79 14.33
N GLY A 16 -3.08 6.66 13.80
CA GLY A 16 -4.20 7.54 14.16
C GLY A 16 -4.06 8.96 13.63
N SER A 17 -3.16 9.20 12.69
CA SER A 17 -2.89 10.54 12.10
C SER A 17 -3.73 10.83 10.87
N HIS A 18 -4.60 9.93 10.46
CA HIS A 18 -5.51 10.11 9.35
C HIS A 18 -6.96 10.26 9.84
N ALA A 19 -7.46 11.48 9.85
CA ALA A 19 -8.82 11.77 10.29
C ALA A 19 -9.87 11.14 9.36
N GLY A 20 -11.03 10.81 9.90
CA GLY A 20 -12.17 10.32 9.14
C GLY A 20 -12.24 8.80 8.96
N PHE A 21 -11.35 8.04 9.59
CA PHE A 21 -11.40 6.57 9.63
C PHE A 21 -11.92 6.06 10.98
N SER A 22 -12.68 4.97 10.94
CA SER A 22 -13.24 4.34 12.13
C SER A 22 -12.15 3.77 13.03
N ARG A 23 -12.48 3.59 14.30
CA ARG A 23 -11.62 2.88 15.25
C ARG A 23 -11.34 1.45 14.76
N ASN A 24 -12.35 0.77 14.21
CA ASN A 24 -12.19 -0.57 13.68
C ASN A 24 -11.16 -0.63 12.55
N CYS A 25 -11.19 0.33 11.63
CA CYS A 25 -10.19 0.44 10.56
C CYS A 25 -8.78 0.63 11.13
N ARG A 26 -8.62 1.54 12.09
CA ARG A 26 -7.34 1.77 12.77
C ARG A 26 -6.83 0.49 13.44
N ASP A 27 -7.69 -0.19 14.21
CA ASP A 27 -7.32 -1.42 14.92
C ASP A 27 -6.92 -2.52 13.93
N THR A 28 -7.61 -2.64 12.80
CA THR A 28 -7.26 -3.58 11.72
C THR A 28 -5.87 -3.27 11.16
N CYS A 29 -5.58 -2.02 10.81
CA CYS A 29 -4.26 -1.62 10.31
C CYS A 29 -3.15 -1.91 11.34
N VAL A 30 -3.40 -1.59 12.62
CA VAL A 30 -2.47 -1.89 13.72
C VAL A 30 -2.18 -3.39 13.80
N GLN A 31 -3.21 -4.22 13.84
CA GLN A 31 -3.05 -5.68 13.93
C GLN A 31 -2.30 -6.26 12.73
N ARG A 32 -2.62 -5.81 11.53
CA ARG A 32 -1.96 -6.27 10.30
C ARG A 32 -0.48 -5.91 10.28
N LEU A 33 -0.11 -4.69 10.68
CA LEU A 33 1.29 -4.27 10.77
C LEU A 33 2.06 -5.06 11.84
N LEU A 34 1.48 -5.25 13.03
CA LEU A 34 2.09 -6.05 14.10
C LEU A 34 2.27 -7.52 13.69
N GLN A 35 1.29 -8.09 13.00
CA GLN A 35 1.38 -9.43 12.43
C GLN A 35 2.53 -9.54 11.44
N ARG A 36 2.67 -8.55 10.54
CA ARG A 36 3.74 -8.49 9.53
C ARG A 36 5.12 -8.38 10.15
N GLN A 37 5.26 -7.64 11.25
CA GLN A 37 6.50 -7.59 12.03
C GLN A 37 6.89 -8.93 12.65
N ARG A 38 5.91 -9.76 13.03
CA ARG A 38 6.16 -11.07 13.62
C ARG A 38 6.49 -12.12 12.58
N ALA A 39 5.76 -12.13 11.48
CA ALA A 39 5.87 -13.11 10.40
C ALA A 39 5.57 -12.48 9.04
N GLY A 40 6.14 -13.05 7.98
CA GLY A 40 5.93 -12.61 6.60
C GLY A 40 6.99 -11.63 6.09
N VAL A 41 6.78 -11.16 4.89
CA VAL A 41 7.72 -10.35 4.12
C VAL A 41 7.07 -9.06 3.67
N VAL A 42 7.79 -7.94 3.80
CA VAL A 42 7.42 -6.64 3.22
C VAL A 42 8.20 -6.47 1.92
N VAL A 43 7.53 -6.06 0.86
CA VAL A 43 8.18 -5.81 -0.43
C VAL A 43 8.24 -4.32 -0.70
N VAL A 44 9.44 -3.82 -1.01
CA VAL A 44 9.72 -2.42 -1.33
C VAL A 44 10.62 -2.33 -2.56
N ASP A 45 10.81 -1.15 -3.12
CA ASP A 45 11.78 -0.93 -4.19
C ASP A 45 13.21 -0.77 -3.64
N ASP A 46 14.19 -1.17 -4.44
CA ASP A 46 15.61 -1.11 -4.08
C ASP A 46 16.22 0.31 -4.10
N ALA A 47 15.54 1.27 -4.72
CA ALA A 47 15.95 2.68 -4.77
C ALA A 47 15.31 3.53 -3.64
N HIS A 48 14.70 2.90 -2.64
CA HIS A 48 14.14 3.54 -1.44
C HIS A 48 13.00 4.54 -1.69
N ARG A 49 12.28 4.47 -2.81
CA ARG A 49 11.16 5.38 -3.09
C ARG A 49 10.02 5.20 -2.10
N ILE A 50 9.64 3.94 -1.83
CA ILE A 50 8.59 3.61 -0.86
C ILE A 50 9.05 3.97 0.56
N LEU A 51 10.25 3.56 0.97
CA LEU A 51 10.78 3.87 2.30
C LEU A 51 10.90 5.38 2.54
N LYS A 52 11.27 6.13 1.52
CA LYS A 52 11.36 7.59 1.57
C LYS A 52 10.01 8.24 1.78
N GLU A 53 8.97 7.77 1.08
CA GLU A 53 7.61 8.24 1.30
C GLU A 53 7.13 7.93 2.72
N TYR A 54 7.32 6.70 3.20
CA TYR A 54 7.00 6.36 4.59
C TYR A 54 7.70 7.30 5.58
N SER A 55 8.99 7.58 5.36
CA SER A 55 9.78 8.46 6.25
C SER A 55 9.30 9.91 6.25
N HIS A 56 8.81 10.41 5.12
CA HIS A 56 8.23 11.76 5.03
C HIS A 56 6.87 11.88 5.73
N LYS A 57 6.13 10.78 5.84
CA LYS A 57 4.77 10.76 6.38
C LYS A 57 4.69 10.26 7.83
N THR A 58 5.75 9.67 8.35
CA THR A 58 5.80 9.10 9.71
C THR A 58 7.04 9.61 10.46
N ARG A 59 7.23 9.18 11.70
CA ARG A 59 8.35 9.60 12.58
C ARG A 59 9.09 8.39 13.16
N PRO A 60 9.90 7.67 12.36
CA PRO A 60 10.58 6.46 12.82
C PRO A 60 11.63 6.70 13.92
N ASN A 61 12.22 7.91 13.98
CA ASN A 61 13.23 8.26 14.99
C ASN A 61 12.62 8.54 16.37
N GLN A 62 11.36 8.93 16.42
CA GLN A 62 10.61 9.21 17.66
C GLN A 62 9.20 8.63 17.54
N PRO A 63 9.06 7.29 17.51
CA PRO A 63 7.77 6.67 17.27
C PRO A 63 6.74 7.04 18.33
N LYS A 64 5.57 7.51 17.89
CA LYS A 64 4.41 7.78 18.73
C LYS A 64 3.25 6.84 18.44
N GLY A 65 3.25 6.20 17.26
CA GLY A 65 2.23 5.29 16.80
C GLY A 65 2.81 4.00 16.23
N VAL A 66 1.91 3.05 15.92
CA VAL A 66 2.30 1.74 15.39
C VAL A 66 2.91 1.85 14.00
N GLY A 67 2.43 2.78 13.16
CA GLY A 67 3.01 3.02 11.84
C GLY A 67 4.45 3.52 11.91
N ASP A 68 4.75 4.42 12.85
CA ASP A 68 6.10 4.91 13.10
C ASP A 68 7.03 3.78 13.56
N ALA A 69 6.56 2.97 14.50
CA ALA A 69 7.32 1.82 15.02
C ALA A 69 7.54 0.76 13.94
N PHE A 70 6.54 0.53 13.09
CA PHE A 70 6.65 -0.38 11.95
C PHE A 70 7.74 0.08 10.97
N LEU A 71 7.77 1.36 10.61
CA LEU A 71 8.83 1.88 9.73
C LEU A 71 10.20 1.76 10.38
N LYS A 72 10.34 2.06 11.67
CA LYS A 72 11.59 1.87 12.39
C LYS A 72 12.08 0.42 12.29
N TRP A 73 11.19 -0.54 12.53
CA TRP A 73 11.49 -1.95 12.37
C TRP A 73 11.89 -2.29 10.92
N LEU A 74 11.15 -1.79 9.94
CA LEU A 74 11.41 -2.03 8.53
C LEU A 74 12.79 -1.53 8.10
N LEU A 75 13.18 -0.34 8.52
CA LEU A 75 14.51 0.23 8.26
C LEU A 75 15.63 -0.60 8.88
N GLN A 76 15.41 -1.14 10.08
CA GLN A 76 16.37 -2.02 10.74
C GLN A 76 16.50 -3.39 10.06
N ASN A 77 15.47 -3.84 9.35
CA ASN A 77 15.41 -5.15 8.70
C ASN A 77 15.57 -5.11 7.17
N GLN A 78 15.79 -3.95 6.57
CA GLN A 78 15.81 -3.80 5.11
C GLN A 78 16.90 -4.64 4.41
N ALA A 79 17.95 -5.02 5.10
CA ALA A 79 19.00 -5.91 4.59
C ALA A 79 18.71 -7.41 4.84
N ASN A 80 17.66 -7.72 5.61
CA ASN A 80 17.29 -9.09 5.93
C ASN A 80 16.32 -9.64 4.88
N GLY A 81 16.83 -10.39 3.90
CA GLY A 81 16.02 -10.95 2.82
C GLY A 81 14.94 -11.95 3.24
N LYS A 82 14.92 -12.39 4.50
CA LYS A 82 13.80 -13.19 5.04
C LYS A 82 12.63 -12.33 5.50
N ARG A 83 12.81 -11.01 5.62
CA ARG A 83 11.83 -10.08 6.16
C ARG A 83 11.45 -8.98 5.19
N VAL A 84 12.40 -8.57 4.36
CA VAL A 84 12.20 -7.48 3.39
C VAL A 84 12.75 -7.92 2.04
N HIS A 85 11.89 -7.95 1.03
CA HIS A 85 12.33 -8.11 -0.36
C HIS A 85 12.42 -6.73 -1.01
N ARG A 86 13.54 -6.48 -1.66
CA ARG A 86 13.77 -5.27 -2.43
C ARG A 86 13.78 -5.62 -3.91
N VAL A 87 12.90 -4.99 -4.68
CA VAL A 87 12.80 -5.22 -6.13
C VAL A 87 13.19 -3.98 -6.89
N SER A 88 13.77 -4.19 -8.06
CA SER A 88 14.15 -3.09 -8.96
C SER A 88 12.94 -2.67 -9.79
N ILE A 89 12.67 -1.38 -9.82
CA ILE A 89 11.69 -0.77 -10.72
C ILE A 89 12.37 0.34 -11.52
N THR A 90 12.05 0.43 -12.81
CA THR A 90 12.74 1.29 -13.78
C THR A 90 11.87 2.51 -14.07
N PRO A 91 12.24 3.71 -13.58
CA PRO A 91 11.55 4.92 -13.97
C PRO A 91 11.75 5.17 -15.48
N THR A 92 10.66 5.53 -16.15
CA THR A 92 10.66 5.94 -17.56
C THR A 92 10.54 7.46 -17.67
N ALA A 93 9.40 8.00 -18.10
CA ALA A 93 9.15 9.44 -18.11
C ALA A 93 8.27 9.83 -16.91
N GLU A 94 8.55 10.98 -16.28
CA GLU A 94 7.66 11.69 -15.35
C GLU A 94 6.82 10.83 -14.38
N GLY A 95 7.48 10.09 -13.47
CA GLY A 95 6.79 9.31 -12.45
C GLY A 95 6.12 8.03 -12.97
N ARG A 96 6.51 7.57 -14.14
CA ARG A 96 6.08 6.30 -14.73
C ARG A 96 7.14 5.23 -14.51
N PHE A 97 6.71 3.97 -14.50
CA PHE A 97 7.59 2.81 -14.33
C PHE A 97 7.35 1.77 -15.42
N ALA A 98 8.43 1.19 -15.94
CA ALA A 98 8.37 0.15 -16.97
C ALA A 98 7.62 -1.11 -16.48
N GLU A 99 7.71 -1.42 -15.19
CA GLU A 99 7.09 -2.59 -14.56
C GLU A 99 5.60 -2.41 -14.28
N PHE A 100 5.02 -1.23 -14.48
CA PHE A 100 3.57 -1.05 -14.37
C PHE A 100 2.90 -1.83 -15.52
N PRO A 101 1.94 -2.75 -15.22
CA PRO A 101 1.50 -3.75 -16.21
C PRO A 101 0.69 -3.21 -17.38
N ASP A 102 0.07 -2.04 -17.23
CA ASP A 102 -0.83 -1.46 -18.22
C ASP A 102 -0.57 0.05 -18.34
N ALA A 103 -0.08 0.48 -19.50
CA ALA A 103 0.29 1.88 -19.73
C ALA A 103 -0.92 2.83 -19.65
N ALA A 104 -2.08 2.43 -20.17
CA ALA A 104 -3.29 3.24 -20.13
C ALA A 104 -3.82 3.38 -18.70
N LEU A 105 -3.77 2.30 -17.91
CA LEU A 105 -4.13 2.33 -16.50
C LEU A 105 -3.14 3.20 -15.69
N GLN A 106 -1.85 3.12 -16.01
CA GLN A 106 -0.84 3.94 -15.33
C GLN A 106 -1.12 5.43 -15.48
N ASP A 107 -1.62 5.87 -16.63
CA ASP A 107 -1.99 7.27 -16.86
C ASP A 107 -3.14 7.75 -15.96
N GLN A 108 -4.02 6.83 -15.54
CA GLN A 108 -5.14 7.12 -14.64
C GLN A 108 -4.71 7.16 -13.16
N PHE A 109 -3.61 6.50 -12.81
CA PHE A 109 -3.12 6.44 -11.44
C PHE A 109 -2.51 7.78 -11.01
N ASP A 110 -2.74 8.15 -9.76
CA ASP A 110 -1.98 9.21 -9.14
C ASP A 110 -0.47 8.87 -9.20
N PRO A 111 0.39 9.80 -9.59
CA PRO A 111 1.83 9.52 -9.75
C PRO A 111 2.48 8.90 -8.51
N ALA A 112 2.07 9.33 -7.31
CA ALA A 112 2.61 8.79 -6.05
C ALA A 112 2.29 7.31 -5.83
N ASP A 113 1.19 6.80 -6.40
CA ASP A 113 0.72 5.43 -6.16
C ASP A 113 1.33 4.40 -7.13
N ARG A 114 1.85 4.86 -8.26
CA ARG A 114 2.36 4.01 -9.35
C ARG A 114 3.48 3.06 -8.90
N LYS A 115 4.35 3.50 -8.01
CA LYS A 115 5.46 2.67 -7.50
C LYS A 115 5.01 1.43 -6.75
N PHE A 116 3.89 1.49 -6.02
CA PHE A 116 3.36 0.34 -5.30
C PHE A 116 2.92 -0.76 -6.27
N VAL A 117 2.27 -0.39 -7.36
CA VAL A 117 1.85 -1.31 -8.42
C VAL A 117 3.07 -1.89 -9.15
N ALA A 118 4.02 -1.03 -9.52
CA ALA A 118 5.25 -1.46 -10.19
C ALA A 118 6.04 -2.46 -9.34
N VAL A 119 6.17 -2.21 -8.04
CA VAL A 119 6.84 -3.11 -7.09
C VAL A 119 6.12 -4.45 -6.98
N ALA A 120 4.80 -4.44 -6.83
CA ALA A 120 4.02 -5.68 -6.75
C ALA A 120 4.14 -6.51 -8.04
N HIS A 121 4.11 -5.86 -9.20
CA HIS A 121 4.23 -6.55 -10.49
C HIS A 121 5.63 -7.06 -10.78
N ALA A 122 6.67 -6.33 -10.34
CA ALA A 122 8.07 -6.72 -10.53
C ALA A 122 8.48 -7.92 -9.64
N HIS A 123 7.81 -8.13 -8.53
CA HIS A 123 8.09 -9.27 -7.65
C HIS A 123 7.60 -10.59 -8.30
N PRO A 124 8.40 -11.67 -8.28
CA PRO A 124 8.03 -12.95 -8.92
C PRO A 124 6.67 -13.50 -8.47
N ASP A 125 6.37 -13.39 -7.18
CA ASP A 125 5.13 -13.92 -6.60
C ASP A 125 3.95 -12.95 -6.67
N LYS A 126 4.14 -11.75 -7.21
CA LYS A 126 3.10 -10.70 -7.32
C LYS A 126 2.29 -10.55 -6.02
N PRO A 127 2.92 -10.16 -4.90
CA PRO A 127 2.25 -10.05 -3.61
C PRO A 127 1.11 -9.04 -3.66
N PRO A 128 0.06 -9.23 -2.83
CA PRO A 128 -1.04 -8.29 -2.77
C PRO A 128 -0.57 -6.91 -2.27
N ILE A 129 -1.27 -5.87 -2.72
CA ILE A 129 -1.09 -4.52 -2.24
C ILE A 129 -2.12 -4.27 -1.14
N TRP A 130 -1.66 -3.96 0.07
CA TRP A 130 -2.53 -3.55 1.17
C TRP A 130 -2.92 -2.09 1.01
N GLN A 131 -4.22 -1.87 0.95
CA GLN A 131 -4.83 -0.56 0.81
C GLN A 131 -5.89 -0.37 1.90
N ALA A 132 -5.93 0.79 2.54
CA ALA A 132 -6.89 1.03 3.61
C ALA A 132 -7.81 2.22 3.34
N GLY A 133 -7.26 3.36 2.97
CA GLY A 133 -8.00 4.63 2.98
C GLY A 133 -8.16 5.34 1.66
N ASP A 134 -7.40 5.01 0.63
CA ASP A 134 -7.53 5.68 -0.66
C ASP A 134 -8.63 5.05 -1.52
N SER A 135 -9.76 5.74 -1.56
CA SER A 135 -10.96 5.25 -2.25
C SER A 135 -10.83 5.16 -3.77
N LYS A 136 -9.89 5.86 -4.39
CA LYS A 136 -9.67 5.77 -5.85
C LYS A 136 -9.26 4.37 -6.27
N TRP A 137 -8.62 3.59 -5.40
CA TRP A 137 -8.25 2.21 -5.67
C TRP A 137 -9.46 1.31 -5.92
N LEU A 138 -10.65 1.69 -5.48
CA LEU A 138 -11.90 1.00 -5.84
C LEU A 138 -12.20 1.06 -7.35
N ASP A 139 -11.77 2.10 -8.04
CA ASP A 139 -11.89 2.21 -9.49
C ASP A 139 -10.84 1.37 -10.25
N TRP A 140 -9.73 1.00 -9.61
CA TRP A 140 -8.54 0.45 -10.26
C TRP A 140 -8.31 -1.03 -10.01
N TRP A 141 -8.78 -1.57 -8.89
CA TRP A 141 -8.42 -2.94 -8.47
C TRP A 141 -8.79 -4.01 -9.50
N GLN A 142 -9.92 -3.88 -10.19
CA GLN A 142 -10.35 -4.86 -11.19
C GLN A 142 -9.40 -4.93 -12.39
N ALA A 143 -8.88 -3.79 -12.82
CA ALA A 143 -7.89 -3.74 -13.88
C ALA A 143 -6.54 -4.33 -13.42
N LEU A 144 -6.15 -4.10 -12.17
CA LEU A 144 -4.94 -4.70 -11.58
C LEU A 144 -5.07 -6.22 -11.45
N GLU A 145 -6.24 -6.71 -11.05
CA GLU A 145 -6.51 -8.15 -10.93
C GLU A 145 -6.36 -8.88 -12.26
N ARG A 146 -6.79 -8.27 -13.36
CA ARG A 146 -6.56 -8.81 -14.72
C ARG A 146 -5.07 -8.95 -15.07
N SER A 147 -4.21 -8.18 -14.43
CA SER A 147 -2.74 -8.27 -14.56
C SER A 147 -2.10 -9.17 -13.50
N GLY A 148 -2.90 -9.86 -12.69
CA GLY A 148 -2.45 -10.76 -11.63
C GLY A 148 -2.03 -10.06 -10.34
N ILE A 149 -2.39 -8.78 -10.16
CA ILE A 149 -2.12 -8.03 -8.93
C ILE A 149 -3.41 -7.93 -8.12
N GLN A 150 -3.38 -8.43 -6.90
CA GLN A 150 -4.47 -8.33 -5.96
C GLN A 150 -4.35 -7.07 -5.10
N VAL A 151 -5.48 -6.44 -4.81
CA VAL A 151 -5.58 -5.36 -3.82
C VAL A 151 -6.37 -5.87 -2.63
N ASP A 152 -5.75 -5.83 -1.46
CA ASP A 152 -6.37 -6.23 -0.20
C ASP A 152 -6.84 -4.97 0.54
N PHE A 153 -8.14 -4.69 0.50
CA PHE A 153 -8.75 -3.57 1.21
C PHE A 153 -8.94 -3.92 2.68
N LEU A 154 -8.07 -3.39 3.53
CA LEU A 154 -8.07 -3.69 4.96
C LEU A 154 -9.29 -3.12 5.70
N CYS A 155 -9.87 -2.04 5.17
CA CYS A 155 -10.99 -1.33 5.75
C CYS A 155 -12.13 -1.17 4.73
N PRO A 156 -12.81 -2.26 4.35
CA PRO A 156 -13.77 -2.24 3.24
C PRO A 156 -14.94 -1.27 3.47
N ASP A 157 -15.46 -1.19 4.68
CA ASP A 157 -16.57 -0.28 4.99
C ASP A 157 -16.13 1.19 4.95
N ASP A 158 -14.97 1.48 5.53
CA ASP A 158 -14.42 2.85 5.54
C ASP A 158 -14.09 3.35 4.13
N VAL A 159 -13.43 2.53 3.31
CA VAL A 159 -13.04 2.95 1.95
C VAL A 159 -14.25 3.18 1.06
N ARG A 160 -15.31 2.39 1.21
CA ARG A 160 -16.58 2.59 0.51
C ARG A 160 -17.29 3.87 0.97
N ALA A 161 -17.28 4.15 2.27
CA ALA A 161 -17.84 5.38 2.83
C ALA A 161 -17.08 6.62 2.33
N VAL A 162 -15.75 6.55 2.25
CA VAL A 162 -14.92 7.63 1.67
C VAL A 162 -15.26 7.83 0.20
N TYR A 163 -15.39 6.75 -0.57
CA TYR A 163 -15.77 6.82 -1.98
C TYR A 163 -17.12 7.50 -2.18
N ALA A 164 -18.13 7.12 -1.42
CA ALA A 164 -19.46 7.70 -1.50
C ALA A 164 -19.47 9.21 -1.20
N ARG A 165 -18.65 9.65 -0.25
CA ARG A 165 -18.50 11.09 0.04
C ARG A 165 -17.78 11.88 -1.05
N LYS A 166 -16.73 11.29 -1.64
CA LYS A 166 -15.95 11.93 -2.72
C LYS A 166 -16.69 11.97 -4.05
N PHE A 167 -17.50 10.96 -4.32
CA PHE A 167 -18.17 10.75 -5.59
C PHE A 167 -19.66 10.49 -5.37
N PRO A 168 -20.43 11.50 -4.88
CA PRO A 168 -21.85 11.29 -4.51
C PRO A 168 -22.74 10.89 -5.67
N ASP A 169 -22.33 11.21 -6.93
CA ASP A 169 -23.10 10.92 -8.13
C ASP A 169 -22.81 9.53 -8.73
N ARG A 170 -21.94 8.75 -8.11
CA ARG A 170 -21.57 7.39 -8.56
C ARG A 170 -21.77 6.38 -7.45
N PRO A 171 -22.32 5.19 -7.74
CA PRO A 171 -22.32 4.11 -6.76
C PRO A 171 -20.88 3.62 -6.53
N PRO A 172 -20.52 3.24 -5.30
CA PRO A 172 -19.22 2.64 -5.04
C PRO A 172 -19.05 1.35 -5.85
N PRO A 173 -17.87 1.13 -6.47
CA PRO A 173 -17.56 -0.12 -7.13
C PRO A 173 -17.64 -1.32 -6.15
N PRO A 174 -17.82 -2.54 -6.67
CA PRO A 174 -17.76 -3.74 -5.81
C PRO A 174 -16.38 -3.90 -5.21
N LEU A 175 -16.31 -4.60 -4.09
CA LEU A 175 -15.04 -5.04 -3.50
C LEU A 175 -14.56 -6.33 -4.16
N PRO A 176 -13.24 -6.63 -4.11
CA PRO A 176 -12.74 -7.95 -4.50
C PRO A 176 -13.44 -9.06 -3.73
N ALA A 177 -13.62 -10.23 -4.36
CA ALA A 177 -14.07 -11.42 -3.65
C ALA A 177 -13.04 -11.83 -2.60
N SER A 178 -13.52 -12.16 -1.40
CA SER A 178 -12.68 -12.66 -0.28
C SER A 178 -12.26 -14.10 -0.50
#